data_d3125c5bc4b7c4ad1ef0c87403ae70e5
#
_entry.id   d3125c5bc4b7c4ad1ef0c87403ae70e5
#
_cell.length_a   1.000
_cell.length_b   1.000
_cell.length_c   1.000
_cell.angle_alpha   90.00
_cell.angle_beta   90.00
_cell.angle_gamma   90.00
#
_symmetry.space_group_name_H-M   'P 1'
#
loop_
_entity.id
_entity.type
_entity.pdbx_description
1 polymer ?
#
loop_
_entity_poly.entity_id
_entity_poly.type
_entity_poly.pdbx_seq_one_letter_code
_entity_poly.pdbx_strand_id
1 'polypeptide(L)'
;MSVTQGAGVEVRNVTKSFGPEGSQVTVLDDVSLTIGMGEFVSVIGPSGCGKSTLLKVVAGLIDADSGTVTIDGESVTAASRDKKIGLVPQSPALLPWKTVRENVELPLRINRAANDDRSLRDPSELLSTFGLGKAMSKYPGQLSGGMQQRAAIARAFVFDPAIMLMDEPFSALDEMNRDLQRIALLDFWQSNRKAVMFVTHSVPEAIMLSDRIVVMAAHPGRIADIIDVNLPRPRNEEAYATDEFRELEAVVRDALRAQTEKAHV
;
A
#
# COMPACT_ATOMS: atom_id res chain seq x y z
N MET A 1 -11.08 26.66 -0.71
CA MET A 1 -12.17 25.93 -1.41
C MET A 1 -11.81 24.46 -1.36
N SER A 2 -12.48 23.69 -0.50
CA SER A 2 -12.29 22.27 -0.39
C SER A 2 -12.92 21.63 -1.62
N VAL A 3 -12.09 21.22 -2.56
CA VAL A 3 -12.53 20.35 -3.66
C VAL A 3 -12.86 19.02 -2.99
N THR A 4 -14.12 18.63 -2.98
CA THR A 4 -14.55 17.27 -2.65
C THR A 4 -13.94 16.34 -3.69
N GLN A 5 -12.71 15.89 -3.43
CA GLN A 5 -12.09 14.85 -4.24
C GLN A 5 -12.93 13.58 -4.03
N GLY A 6 -13.37 12.95 -5.13
CA GLY A 6 -14.10 11.70 -5.08
C GLY A 6 -13.32 10.65 -4.28
N ALA A 7 -14.03 9.70 -3.67
CA ALA A 7 -13.40 8.62 -2.93
C ALA A 7 -12.62 7.71 -3.90
N GLY A 8 -11.31 7.58 -3.70
CA GLY A 8 -10.47 6.64 -4.45
C GLY A 8 -10.74 5.20 -4.03
N VAL A 9 -10.83 4.96 -2.71
CA VAL A 9 -11.19 3.68 -2.10
C VAL A 9 -12.27 3.92 -1.07
N GLU A 10 -13.33 3.15 -1.11
CA GLU A 10 -14.36 3.16 -0.09
C GLU A 10 -14.63 1.73 0.40
N VAL A 11 -14.43 1.51 1.69
CA VAL A 11 -14.72 0.28 2.41
C VAL A 11 -15.86 0.57 3.37
N ARG A 12 -16.96 -0.19 3.30
CA ARG A 12 -18.13 0.00 4.16
C ARG A 12 -18.51 -1.31 4.84
N ASN A 13 -18.46 -1.30 6.18
CA ASN A 13 -18.91 -2.38 7.07
C ASN A 13 -18.39 -3.77 6.66
N VAL A 14 -17.11 -3.83 6.24
CA VAL A 14 -16.52 -5.06 5.76
C VAL A 14 -16.22 -6.02 6.90
N THR A 15 -16.76 -7.23 6.80
CA THR A 15 -16.46 -8.35 7.69
C THR A 15 -15.86 -9.50 6.90
N LYS A 16 -14.86 -10.17 7.48
CA LYS A 16 -14.20 -11.33 6.89
C LYS A 16 -13.81 -12.35 7.95
N SER A 17 -14.24 -13.59 7.73
CA SER A 17 -13.91 -14.75 8.57
C SER A 17 -13.21 -15.81 7.75
N PHE A 18 -12.44 -16.67 8.40
CA PHE A 18 -11.77 -17.82 7.82
C PHE A 18 -11.99 -19.05 8.69
N GLY A 19 -11.97 -20.20 8.07
CA GLY A 19 -12.12 -21.49 8.74
C GLY A 19 -13.35 -22.27 8.24
N PRO A 20 -13.47 -23.54 8.61
CA PRO A 20 -14.62 -24.37 8.26
C PRO A 20 -15.90 -23.88 8.94
N GLU A 21 -17.03 -24.22 8.35
CA GLU A 21 -18.35 -23.92 8.90
C GLU A 21 -18.48 -24.45 10.35
N GLY A 22 -18.91 -23.59 11.26
CA GLY A 22 -19.02 -23.88 12.69
C GLY A 22 -17.76 -23.61 13.55
N SER A 23 -16.59 -23.30 12.94
CA SER A 23 -15.37 -22.89 13.65
C SER A 23 -14.65 -21.73 12.94
N GLN A 24 -15.42 -20.81 12.41
CA GLN A 24 -14.87 -19.62 11.73
C GLN A 24 -14.27 -18.65 12.72
N VAL A 25 -13.11 -18.08 12.35
CA VAL A 25 -12.45 -17.00 13.08
C VAL A 25 -12.65 -15.71 12.29
N THR A 26 -13.32 -14.75 12.92
CA THR A 26 -13.50 -13.41 12.33
C THR A 26 -12.17 -12.66 12.40
N VAL A 27 -11.63 -12.34 11.23
CA VAL A 27 -10.37 -11.61 11.08
C VAL A 27 -10.61 -10.11 10.89
N LEU A 28 -11.66 -9.73 10.17
CA LEU A 28 -12.11 -8.35 10.05
C LEU A 28 -13.55 -8.26 10.53
N ASP A 29 -13.88 -7.24 11.30
CA ASP A 29 -15.22 -7.05 11.84
C ASP A 29 -15.63 -5.59 11.74
N ASP A 30 -16.64 -5.34 10.90
CA ASP A 30 -17.25 -4.02 10.67
C ASP A 30 -16.25 -2.92 10.31
N VAL A 31 -15.32 -3.22 9.40
CA VAL A 31 -14.28 -2.26 8.99
C VAL A 31 -14.84 -1.29 7.95
N SER A 32 -14.77 0.00 8.26
CA SER A 32 -15.17 1.09 7.34
C SER A 32 -14.03 2.11 7.21
N LEU A 33 -13.60 2.37 5.97
CA LEU A 33 -12.47 3.27 5.65
C LEU A 33 -12.69 3.92 4.30
N THR A 34 -12.43 5.22 4.22
CA THR A 34 -12.40 5.96 2.94
C THR A 34 -11.01 6.52 2.72
N ILE A 35 -10.47 6.36 1.50
CA ILE A 35 -9.21 6.97 1.04
C ILE A 35 -9.56 7.87 -0.14
N GLY A 36 -9.24 9.16 -0.03
CA GLY A 36 -9.46 10.14 -1.08
C GLY A 36 -8.53 9.95 -2.29
N MET A 37 -8.94 10.43 -3.45
CA MET A 37 -8.04 10.51 -4.60
C MET A 37 -6.83 11.41 -4.25
N GLY A 38 -5.63 10.90 -4.53
CA GLY A 38 -4.38 11.62 -4.21
C GLY A 38 -4.01 11.63 -2.73
N GLU A 39 -4.69 10.86 -1.89
CA GLU A 39 -4.39 10.70 -0.47
C GLU A 39 -3.50 9.48 -0.24
N PHE A 40 -2.53 9.61 0.67
CA PHE A 40 -1.69 8.52 1.13
C PHE A 40 -2.11 8.11 2.55
N VAL A 41 -2.67 6.92 2.70
CA VAL A 41 -3.14 6.39 3.99
C VAL A 41 -2.31 5.17 4.37
N SER A 42 -1.66 5.23 5.54
CA SER A 42 -1.02 4.05 6.12
C SER A 42 -1.97 3.31 7.06
N VAL A 43 -1.91 1.99 7.02
CA VAL A 43 -2.61 1.08 7.94
C VAL A 43 -1.58 0.38 8.80
N ILE A 44 -1.65 0.62 10.11
CA ILE A 44 -0.75 0.03 11.11
C ILE A 44 -1.55 -0.73 12.17
N GLY A 45 -0.90 -1.59 12.93
CA GLY A 45 -1.54 -2.37 14.00
C GLY A 45 -0.71 -3.58 14.39
N PRO A 46 -1.06 -4.29 15.46
CA PRO A 46 -0.38 -5.50 15.90
C PRO A 46 -0.26 -6.56 14.80
N SER A 47 0.67 -7.49 14.95
CA SER A 47 0.73 -8.66 14.05
C SER A 47 -0.55 -9.47 14.15
N GLY A 48 -1.06 -9.92 12.99
CA GLY A 48 -2.30 -10.71 12.94
C GLY A 48 -3.61 -9.92 13.06
N CYS A 49 -3.58 -8.58 13.17
CA CYS A 49 -4.81 -7.77 13.27
C CYS A 49 -5.61 -7.63 11.96
N GLY A 50 -5.20 -8.27 10.88
CA GLY A 50 -5.98 -8.28 9.62
C GLY A 50 -5.58 -7.25 8.56
N LYS A 51 -4.49 -6.48 8.72
CA LYS A 51 -4.04 -5.46 7.74
C LYS A 51 -3.91 -6.00 6.31
N SER A 52 -3.15 -7.09 6.14
CA SER A 52 -2.99 -7.72 4.81
C SER A 52 -4.28 -8.38 4.32
N THR A 53 -5.17 -8.79 5.22
CA THR A 53 -6.51 -9.29 4.86
C THR A 53 -7.36 -8.15 4.32
N LEU A 54 -7.39 -7.00 5.00
CA LEU A 54 -8.09 -5.81 4.52
C LEU A 54 -7.57 -5.37 3.15
N LEU A 55 -6.25 -5.31 2.99
CA LEU A 55 -5.63 -4.96 1.71
C LEU A 55 -6.01 -5.95 0.61
N LYS A 56 -6.04 -7.26 0.89
CA LYS A 56 -6.45 -8.28 -0.07
C LYS A 56 -7.93 -8.19 -0.45
N VAL A 57 -8.81 -7.81 0.49
CA VAL A 57 -10.23 -7.54 0.20
C VAL A 57 -10.35 -6.32 -0.72
N VAL A 58 -9.63 -5.23 -0.42
CA VAL A 58 -9.61 -4.03 -1.27
C VAL A 58 -9.02 -4.31 -2.65
N ALA A 59 -8.05 -5.23 -2.75
CA ALA A 59 -7.47 -5.67 -4.01
C ALA A 59 -8.37 -6.62 -4.83
N GLY A 60 -9.47 -7.12 -4.26
CA GLY A 60 -10.33 -8.12 -4.88
C GLY A 60 -9.68 -9.50 -5.00
N LEU A 61 -8.68 -9.80 -4.16
CA LEU A 61 -8.02 -11.11 -4.11
C LEU A 61 -8.76 -12.09 -3.21
N ILE A 62 -9.56 -11.58 -2.29
CA ILE A 62 -10.49 -12.35 -1.44
C ILE A 62 -11.79 -11.57 -1.31
N ASP A 63 -12.91 -12.28 -1.28
CA ASP A 63 -14.21 -11.66 -1.09
C ASP A 63 -14.46 -11.37 0.40
N ALA A 64 -15.14 -10.26 0.69
CA ALA A 64 -15.72 -9.99 2.00
C ALA A 64 -16.93 -10.91 2.23
N ASP A 65 -17.18 -11.28 3.48
CA ASP A 65 -18.38 -12.05 3.84
C ASP A 65 -19.60 -11.13 3.95
N SER A 66 -19.38 -9.86 4.33
CA SER A 66 -20.39 -8.81 4.31
C SER A 66 -19.73 -7.44 4.11
N GLY A 67 -20.56 -6.43 3.84
CA GLY A 67 -20.10 -5.08 3.51
C GLY A 67 -19.77 -4.91 2.04
N THR A 68 -19.21 -3.77 1.68
CA THR A 68 -18.89 -3.43 0.29
C THR A 68 -17.55 -2.72 0.18
N VAL A 69 -16.87 -2.93 -0.96
CA VAL A 69 -15.68 -2.16 -1.35
C VAL A 69 -15.91 -1.59 -2.73
N THR A 70 -15.64 -0.31 -2.89
CA THR A 70 -15.64 0.35 -4.20
C THR A 70 -14.32 1.07 -4.44
N ILE A 71 -13.90 1.11 -5.70
CA ILE A 71 -12.71 1.76 -6.19
C ILE A 71 -13.15 2.78 -7.24
N ASP A 72 -12.91 4.07 -6.96
CA ASP A 72 -13.34 5.16 -7.85
C ASP A 72 -14.83 5.04 -8.24
N GLY A 73 -15.67 4.66 -7.26
CA GLY A 73 -17.10 4.45 -7.42
C GLY A 73 -17.53 3.15 -8.11
N GLU A 74 -16.60 2.31 -8.56
CA GLU A 74 -16.87 1.03 -9.23
C GLU A 74 -16.65 -0.16 -8.29
N SER A 75 -17.22 -1.32 -8.66
CA SER A 75 -16.91 -2.56 -7.95
C SER A 75 -15.43 -2.93 -8.12
N VAL A 76 -14.86 -3.59 -7.11
CA VAL A 76 -13.46 -4.05 -7.13
C VAL A 76 -13.17 -4.91 -8.36
N THR A 77 -14.12 -5.76 -8.76
CA THR A 77 -13.99 -6.62 -9.96
C THR A 77 -13.87 -5.78 -11.25
N ALA A 78 -14.69 -4.75 -11.40
CA ALA A 78 -14.61 -3.85 -12.55
C ALA A 78 -13.28 -3.07 -12.53
N ALA A 79 -12.94 -2.47 -11.40
CA ALA A 79 -11.70 -1.72 -11.23
C ALA A 79 -10.43 -2.57 -11.49
N SER A 80 -10.43 -3.84 -11.07
CA SER A 80 -9.34 -4.78 -11.34
C SER A 80 -9.24 -5.14 -12.82
N ARG A 81 -10.38 -5.45 -13.47
CA ARG A 81 -10.43 -5.71 -14.91
C ARG A 81 -9.92 -4.51 -15.70
N ASP A 82 -10.28 -3.31 -15.28
CA ASP A 82 -9.90 -2.06 -15.95
C ASP A 82 -8.56 -1.50 -15.45
N LYS A 83 -7.75 -2.33 -14.77
CA LYS A 83 -6.40 -1.99 -14.28
C LYS A 83 -6.33 -0.70 -13.44
N LYS A 84 -7.37 -0.38 -12.69
CA LYS A 84 -7.36 0.76 -11.78
C LYS A 84 -6.56 0.51 -10.50
N ILE A 85 -6.22 -0.75 -10.20
CA ILE A 85 -5.56 -1.19 -8.97
C ILE A 85 -4.13 -1.62 -9.26
N GLY A 86 -3.14 -0.91 -8.71
CA GLY A 86 -1.75 -1.34 -8.61
C GLY A 86 -1.50 -2.03 -7.28
N LEU A 87 -0.93 -3.23 -7.30
CA LEU A 87 -0.64 -4.02 -6.10
C LEU A 87 0.85 -4.31 -5.97
N VAL A 88 1.42 -3.94 -4.83
CA VAL A 88 2.76 -4.32 -4.39
C VAL A 88 2.63 -5.26 -3.20
N PRO A 89 2.80 -6.57 -3.39
CA PRO A 89 2.73 -7.53 -2.29
C PRO A 89 4.00 -7.51 -1.44
N GLN A 90 3.92 -8.07 -0.24
CA GLN A 90 5.04 -8.18 0.70
C GLN A 90 6.24 -8.95 0.09
N SER A 91 5.97 -10.06 -0.59
CA SER A 91 6.98 -10.73 -1.43
C SER A 91 6.93 -10.13 -2.84
N PRO A 92 8.07 -9.80 -3.47
CA PRO A 92 8.12 -9.14 -4.79
C PRO A 92 7.37 -9.89 -5.91
N ALA A 93 7.22 -11.21 -5.78
CA ALA A 93 6.50 -12.08 -6.73
C ALA A 93 6.93 -11.80 -8.20
N LEU A 94 8.22 -11.64 -8.43
CA LEU A 94 8.79 -11.54 -9.78
C LEU A 94 8.86 -12.92 -10.40
N LEU A 95 8.60 -13.01 -11.71
CA LEU A 95 8.74 -14.24 -12.48
C LEU A 95 10.24 -14.54 -12.65
N PRO A 96 10.77 -15.65 -12.08
CA PRO A 96 12.20 -15.89 -12.03
C PRO A 96 12.84 -16.16 -13.40
N TRP A 97 12.05 -16.57 -14.39
CA TRP A 97 12.47 -16.83 -15.77
C TRP A 97 12.37 -15.61 -16.70
N LYS A 98 11.96 -14.45 -16.17
CA LYS A 98 11.89 -13.17 -16.88
C LYS A 98 12.91 -12.19 -16.33
N THR A 99 13.48 -11.37 -17.21
CA THR A 99 14.34 -10.26 -16.81
C THR A 99 13.55 -9.23 -15.97
N VAL A 100 14.26 -8.33 -15.30
CA VAL A 100 13.65 -7.20 -14.56
C VAL A 100 12.73 -6.39 -15.47
N ARG A 101 13.20 -6.02 -16.67
CA ARG A 101 12.41 -5.29 -17.65
C ARG A 101 11.14 -6.04 -18.06
N GLU A 102 11.28 -7.32 -18.40
CA GLU A 102 10.13 -8.14 -18.79
C GLU A 102 9.12 -8.34 -17.67
N ASN A 103 9.56 -8.37 -16.40
CA ASN A 103 8.68 -8.38 -15.25
C ASN A 103 7.88 -7.09 -15.14
N VAL A 104 8.52 -5.93 -15.32
CA VAL A 104 7.85 -4.62 -15.27
C VAL A 104 6.90 -4.44 -16.45
N GLU A 105 7.25 -4.92 -17.64
CA GLU A 105 6.39 -4.87 -18.83
C GLU A 105 5.19 -5.83 -18.80
N LEU A 106 5.21 -6.83 -17.91
CA LEU A 106 4.19 -7.88 -17.87
C LEU A 106 2.75 -7.37 -17.82
N PRO A 107 2.41 -6.40 -16.95
CA PRO A 107 1.05 -5.86 -16.89
C PRO A 107 0.60 -5.22 -18.21
N LEU A 108 1.51 -4.66 -19.01
CA LEU A 108 1.20 -4.06 -20.30
C LEU A 108 0.85 -5.11 -21.36
N ARG A 109 1.32 -6.34 -21.18
CA ARG A 109 1.09 -7.46 -22.13
C ARG A 109 -0.19 -8.26 -21.81
N ILE A 110 -0.65 -8.19 -20.55
CA ILE A 110 -1.87 -8.86 -20.09
C ILE A 110 -3.03 -7.90 -20.23
N ASN A 111 -4.20 -8.40 -20.67
CA ASN A 111 -5.42 -7.60 -20.84
C ASN A 111 -5.14 -6.25 -21.53
N ARG A 112 -4.67 -6.31 -22.78
CA ARG A 112 -4.21 -5.13 -23.54
C ARG A 112 -5.31 -4.11 -23.79
N ALA A 113 -6.55 -4.55 -23.93
CA ALA A 113 -7.69 -3.66 -24.11
C ALA A 113 -7.87 -2.67 -22.94
N ALA A 114 -7.48 -3.04 -21.74
CA ALA A 114 -7.51 -2.14 -20.58
C ALA A 114 -6.33 -1.14 -20.56
N ASN A 115 -5.45 -1.14 -21.57
CA ASN A 115 -4.39 -0.14 -21.72
C ASN A 115 -4.82 1.03 -22.61
N ASP A 116 -5.88 0.84 -23.41
CA ASP A 116 -6.41 1.87 -24.28
C ASP A 116 -6.86 3.07 -23.43
N ASP A 117 -6.63 4.27 -23.91
CA ASP A 117 -6.91 5.55 -23.22
C ASP A 117 -6.12 5.81 -21.92
N ARG A 118 -5.02 5.08 -21.65
CA ARG A 118 -4.15 5.28 -20.49
C ARG A 118 -2.81 5.90 -20.83
N SER A 119 -2.34 6.73 -19.92
CA SER A 119 -0.97 7.27 -19.96
C SER A 119 0.01 6.23 -19.43
N LEU A 120 0.30 5.20 -20.25
CA LEU A 120 1.27 4.16 -19.87
C LEU A 120 2.65 4.78 -19.65
N ARG A 121 3.38 4.26 -18.66
CA ARG A 121 4.72 4.72 -18.38
C ARG A 121 5.77 3.88 -19.11
N ASP A 122 6.87 4.52 -19.49
CA ASP A 122 8.00 3.77 -20.07
C ASP A 122 8.65 2.91 -18.98
N PRO A 123 8.74 1.59 -19.16
CA PRO A 123 9.35 0.69 -18.19
C PRO A 123 10.81 1.02 -17.89
N SER A 124 11.58 1.56 -18.86
CA SER A 124 12.99 1.89 -18.67
C SER A 124 13.16 3.15 -17.84
N GLU A 125 12.29 4.15 -18.02
CA GLU A 125 12.27 5.36 -17.20
C GLU A 125 11.89 5.02 -15.76
N LEU A 126 10.84 4.21 -15.53
CA LEU A 126 10.45 3.76 -14.21
C LEU A 126 11.58 2.99 -13.52
N LEU A 127 12.20 2.04 -14.20
CA LEU A 127 13.33 1.28 -13.67
C LEU A 127 14.51 2.19 -13.33
N SER A 128 14.76 3.22 -14.11
CA SER A 128 15.81 4.20 -13.83
C SER A 128 15.47 5.04 -12.60
N THR A 129 14.22 5.51 -12.47
CA THR A 129 13.72 6.25 -11.31
C THR A 129 13.88 5.46 -10.01
N PHE A 130 13.61 4.14 -10.05
CA PHE A 130 13.82 3.25 -8.91
C PHE A 130 15.26 2.70 -8.80
N GLY A 131 16.24 3.28 -9.51
CA GLY A 131 17.65 2.94 -9.42
C GLY A 131 18.02 1.55 -10.00
N LEU A 132 17.19 1.04 -10.92
CA LEU A 132 17.38 -0.28 -11.56
C LEU A 132 17.82 -0.19 -13.02
N GLY A 133 18.18 0.99 -13.52
CA GLY A 133 18.58 1.21 -14.91
C GLY A 133 19.66 0.24 -15.41
N LYS A 134 20.69 -0.05 -14.57
CA LYS A 134 21.78 -1.00 -14.89
C LYS A 134 21.40 -2.48 -14.69
N ALA A 135 20.19 -2.76 -14.17
CA ALA A 135 19.76 -4.12 -13.84
C ALA A 135 18.63 -4.64 -14.74
N MET A 136 18.23 -3.91 -15.77
CA MET A 136 17.06 -4.21 -16.61
C MET A 136 17.15 -5.59 -17.28
N SER A 137 18.34 -6.03 -17.67
CA SER A 137 18.60 -7.33 -18.32
C SER A 137 18.87 -8.47 -17.34
N LYS A 138 18.98 -8.18 -16.03
CA LYS A 138 19.20 -9.20 -15.01
C LYS A 138 17.91 -9.97 -14.70
N TYR A 139 18.09 -11.20 -14.22
CA TYR A 139 17.01 -12.03 -13.71
C TYR A 139 16.82 -11.79 -12.18
N PRO A 140 15.64 -12.04 -11.61
CA PRO A 140 15.38 -11.83 -10.19
C PRO A 140 16.40 -12.48 -9.26
N GLY A 141 16.86 -13.68 -9.54
CA GLY A 141 17.89 -14.36 -8.74
C GLY A 141 19.29 -13.69 -8.72
N GLN A 142 19.51 -12.70 -9.57
CA GLN A 142 20.74 -11.90 -9.63
C GLN A 142 20.62 -10.55 -8.88
N LEU A 143 19.46 -10.31 -8.24
CA LEU A 143 19.16 -9.07 -7.55
C LEU A 143 19.13 -9.28 -6.04
N SER A 144 19.51 -8.25 -5.28
CA SER A 144 19.19 -8.21 -3.85
C SER A 144 17.66 -8.15 -3.62
N GLY A 145 17.20 -8.55 -2.43
CA GLY A 145 15.78 -8.47 -2.08
C GLY A 145 15.19 -7.07 -2.28
N GLY A 146 15.95 -6.03 -1.91
CA GLY A 146 15.53 -4.65 -2.14
C GLY A 146 15.45 -4.25 -3.61
N MET A 147 16.33 -4.76 -4.46
CA MET A 147 16.23 -4.54 -5.91
C MET A 147 15.00 -5.24 -6.49
N GLN A 148 14.70 -6.44 -6.01
CA GLN A 148 13.49 -7.16 -6.42
C GLN A 148 12.23 -6.40 -6.02
N GLN A 149 12.21 -5.85 -4.80
CA GLN A 149 11.05 -5.06 -4.31
C GLN A 149 10.85 -3.79 -5.13
N ARG A 150 11.93 -3.08 -5.47
CA ARG A 150 11.86 -1.91 -6.36
C ARG A 150 11.32 -2.25 -7.75
N ALA A 151 11.70 -3.41 -8.29
CA ALA A 151 11.15 -3.89 -9.56
C ALA A 151 9.65 -4.21 -9.44
N ALA A 152 9.19 -4.76 -8.30
CA ALA A 152 7.78 -5.00 -8.03
C ALA A 152 6.98 -3.69 -7.92
N ILE A 153 7.55 -2.66 -7.28
CA ILE A 153 6.97 -1.31 -7.23
C ILE A 153 6.86 -0.74 -8.66
N ALA A 154 7.94 -0.74 -9.45
CA ALA A 154 7.92 -0.27 -10.83
C ALA A 154 6.87 -1.02 -11.67
N ARG A 155 6.76 -2.34 -11.50
CA ARG A 155 5.74 -3.17 -12.17
C ARG A 155 4.31 -2.73 -11.83
N ALA A 156 4.06 -2.33 -10.59
CA ALA A 156 2.74 -1.89 -10.16
C ALA A 156 2.36 -0.50 -10.70
N PHE A 157 3.36 0.35 -10.99
CA PHE A 157 3.13 1.70 -11.51
C PHE A 157 3.10 1.79 -13.05
N VAL A 158 3.59 0.78 -13.77
CA VAL A 158 3.82 0.87 -15.23
C VAL A 158 2.57 1.14 -16.06
N PHE A 159 1.40 0.68 -15.59
CA PHE A 159 0.11 0.87 -16.25
C PHE A 159 -0.70 2.05 -15.69
N ASP A 160 -0.06 2.91 -14.91
CA ASP A 160 -0.62 4.13 -14.32
C ASP A 160 -1.96 3.91 -13.59
N PRO A 161 -2.00 3.06 -12.53
CA PRO A 161 -3.23 2.76 -11.81
C PRO A 161 -3.82 4.00 -11.11
N ALA A 162 -5.13 4.00 -10.86
CA ALA A 162 -5.79 5.04 -10.09
C ALA A 162 -5.45 4.98 -8.59
N ILE A 163 -5.32 3.75 -8.09
CA ILE A 163 -4.98 3.48 -6.69
C ILE A 163 -3.81 2.52 -6.57
N MET A 164 -3.04 2.66 -5.49
CA MET A 164 -1.93 1.78 -5.14
C MET A 164 -2.18 1.11 -3.81
N LEU A 165 -2.06 -0.19 -3.79
CA LEU A 165 -2.14 -1.04 -2.58
C LEU A 165 -0.76 -1.63 -2.33
N MET A 166 -0.18 -1.39 -1.15
CA MET A 166 1.16 -1.83 -0.81
C MET A 166 1.17 -2.57 0.53
N ASP A 167 1.61 -3.81 0.52
CA ASP A 167 1.70 -4.66 1.71
C ASP A 167 3.16 -4.78 2.16
N GLU A 168 3.56 -4.04 3.17
CA GLU A 168 4.91 -4.00 3.76
C GLU A 168 6.05 -3.94 2.72
N PRO A 169 6.03 -2.99 1.75
CA PRO A 169 6.93 -3.02 0.59
C PRO A 169 8.40 -2.83 0.94
N PHE A 170 8.72 -2.42 2.15
CA PHE A 170 10.11 -2.18 2.57
C PHE A 170 10.61 -3.15 3.65
N SER A 171 9.82 -4.17 4.01
CA SER A 171 10.17 -5.13 5.08
C SER A 171 11.45 -5.93 4.81
N ALA A 172 11.77 -6.19 3.53
CA ALA A 172 12.96 -6.95 3.11
C ALA A 172 14.23 -6.09 2.95
N LEU A 173 14.18 -4.78 3.30
CA LEU A 173 15.30 -3.85 3.15
C LEU A 173 16.06 -3.67 4.46
N ASP A 174 17.38 -3.49 4.37
CA ASP A 174 18.16 -2.91 5.45
C ASP A 174 17.80 -1.44 5.67
N GLU A 175 18.13 -0.90 6.83
CA GLU A 175 17.67 0.42 7.29
C GLU A 175 18.12 1.57 6.39
N MET A 176 19.39 1.57 5.94
CA MET A 176 19.90 2.62 5.04
C MET A 176 19.21 2.61 3.67
N ASN A 177 19.00 1.44 3.11
CA ASN A 177 18.31 1.30 1.83
C ASN A 177 16.80 1.60 1.96
N ARG A 178 16.23 1.37 3.13
CA ARG A 178 14.82 1.63 3.41
C ARG A 178 14.49 3.13 3.34
N ASP A 179 15.31 3.99 3.94
CA ASP A 179 15.11 5.44 3.92
C ASP A 179 15.20 6.01 2.51
N LEU A 180 16.21 5.61 1.74
CA LEU A 180 16.35 6.01 0.34
C LEU A 180 15.11 5.60 -0.49
N GLN A 181 14.56 4.43 -0.23
CA GLN A 181 13.38 3.95 -0.97
C GLN A 181 12.08 4.65 -0.55
N ARG A 182 11.94 5.02 0.73
CA ARG A 182 10.82 5.83 1.20
C ARG A 182 10.78 7.19 0.52
N ILE A 183 11.94 7.86 0.46
CA ILE A 183 12.07 9.17 -0.20
C ILE A 183 11.75 9.02 -1.69
N ALA A 184 12.35 8.05 -2.38
CA ALA A 184 12.09 7.82 -3.81
C ALA A 184 10.61 7.51 -4.10
N LEU A 185 9.94 6.72 -3.26
CA LEU A 185 8.51 6.46 -3.38
C LEU A 185 7.69 7.73 -3.13
N LEU A 186 8.07 8.52 -2.12
CA LEU A 186 7.38 9.75 -1.77
C LEU A 186 7.47 10.79 -2.89
N ASP A 187 8.66 11.01 -3.43
CA ASP A 187 8.91 11.94 -4.55
C ASP A 187 8.13 11.50 -5.80
N PHE A 188 8.15 10.20 -6.09
CA PHE A 188 7.39 9.65 -7.21
C PHE A 188 5.88 9.84 -7.00
N TRP A 189 5.37 9.54 -5.79
CA TRP A 189 3.96 9.72 -5.48
C TRP A 189 3.56 11.21 -5.50
N GLN A 190 4.35 12.12 -4.96
CA GLN A 190 4.07 13.56 -4.99
C GLN A 190 3.88 14.10 -6.41
N SER A 191 4.64 13.58 -7.36
CA SER A 191 4.53 13.93 -8.78
C SER A 191 3.32 13.30 -9.47
N ASN A 192 2.71 12.28 -8.86
CA ASN A 192 1.69 11.43 -9.49
C ASN A 192 0.44 11.19 -8.65
N ARG A 193 0.26 11.91 -7.56
CA ARG A 193 -0.89 11.93 -6.64
C ARG A 193 -1.97 10.85 -6.88
N LYS A 194 -1.66 9.61 -6.57
CA LYS A 194 -2.61 8.48 -6.57
C LYS A 194 -3.16 8.26 -5.17
N ALA A 195 -4.35 7.68 -5.05
CA ALA A 195 -4.80 7.15 -3.77
C ALA A 195 -3.91 5.97 -3.38
N VAL A 196 -3.41 5.95 -2.15
CA VAL A 196 -2.51 4.89 -1.66
C VAL A 196 -3.03 4.32 -0.35
N MET A 197 -3.15 2.99 -0.30
CA MET A 197 -3.26 2.23 0.95
C MET A 197 -1.95 1.50 1.19
N PHE A 198 -1.27 1.86 2.27
CA PHE A 198 0.07 1.38 2.60
C PHE A 198 0.05 0.63 3.94
N VAL A 199 0.28 -0.66 3.92
CA VAL A 199 0.39 -1.46 5.13
C VAL A 199 1.84 -1.49 5.60
N THR A 200 2.06 -1.15 6.85
CA THR A 200 3.39 -1.24 7.49
C THR A 200 3.27 -1.53 8.98
N HIS A 201 4.35 -2.03 9.57
CA HIS A 201 4.53 -2.11 11.03
C HIS A 201 5.48 -1.02 11.57
N SER A 202 6.03 -0.17 10.68
CA SER A 202 6.96 0.89 11.03
C SER A 202 6.24 2.22 11.23
N VAL A 203 6.24 2.73 12.47
CA VAL A 203 5.66 4.03 12.81
C VAL A 203 6.34 5.17 12.03
N PRO A 204 7.70 5.23 11.95
CA PRO A 204 8.36 6.27 11.15
C PRO A 204 7.96 6.23 9.67
N GLU A 205 7.77 5.05 9.06
CA GLU A 205 7.28 4.95 7.69
C GLU A 205 5.89 5.54 7.53
N ALA A 206 4.97 5.18 8.43
CA ALA A 206 3.60 5.67 8.39
C ALA A 206 3.56 7.20 8.49
N ILE A 207 4.32 7.80 9.40
CA ILE A 207 4.37 9.27 9.56
C ILE A 207 5.00 9.94 8.34
N MET A 208 6.10 9.39 7.84
CA MET A 208 6.86 10.00 6.75
C MET A 208 6.07 10.03 5.44
N LEU A 209 5.31 8.98 5.16
CA LEU A 209 4.64 8.80 3.87
C LEU A 209 3.22 9.34 3.84
N SER A 210 2.47 9.27 4.95
CA SER A 210 1.02 9.37 4.92
C SER A 210 0.47 10.76 5.19
N ASP A 211 -0.75 10.99 4.73
CA ASP A 211 -1.59 12.10 5.12
C ASP A 211 -2.45 11.72 6.34
N ARG A 212 -2.84 10.41 6.44
CA ARG A 212 -3.51 9.82 7.61
C ARG A 212 -2.95 8.45 7.93
N ILE A 213 -2.99 8.11 9.22
CA ILE A 213 -2.60 6.80 9.74
C ILE A 213 -3.82 6.15 10.37
N VAL A 214 -4.20 4.97 9.88
CA VAL A 214 -5.26 4.13 10.42
C VAL A 214 -4.64 3.12 11.36
N VAL A 215 -5.05 3.12 12.62
CA VAL A 215 -4.62 2.16 13.64
C VAL A 215 -5.67 1.05 13.74
N MET A 216 -5.28 -0.19 13.49
CA MET A 216 -6.15 -1.35 13.63
C MET A 216 -5.97 -2.03 14.98
N ALA A 217 -7.08 -2.39 15.61
CA ALA A 217 -7.13 -3.34 16.74
C ALA A 217 -7.00 -4.78 16.23
N ALA A 218 -6.68 -5.70 17.13
CA ALA A 218 -6.63 -7.13 16.82
C ALA A 218 -7.76 -7.90 17.53
N HIS A 219 -8.10 -9.05 16.97
CA HIS A 219 -8.99 -10.07 17.54
C HIS A 219 -10.41 -9.61 17.93
N PRO A 220 -11.29 -9.25 17.02
CA PRO A 220 -11.11 -9.14 15.55
C PRO A 220 -10.49 -7.80 15.11
N GLY A 221 -10.01 -7.75 13.88
CA GLY A 221 -9.48 -6.54 13.25
C GLY A 221 -10.58 -5.50 13.06
N ARG A 222 -10.43 -4.35 13.70
CA ARG A 222 -11.32 -3.17 13.59
C ARG A 222 -10.49 -1.91 13.47
N ILE A 223 -11.04 -0.85 12.93
CA ILE A 223 -10.40 0.46 13.02
C ILE A 223 -10.55 0.95 14.46
N ALA A 224 -9.41 1.16 15.11
CA ALA A 224 -9.37 1.63 16.49
C ALA A 224 -9.20 3.14 16.58
N ASP A 225 -8.42 3.72 15.66
CA ASP A 225 -8.16 5.15 15.62
C ASP A 225 -7.73 5.60 14.21
N ILE A 226 -7.89 6.89 13.90
CA ILE A 226 -7.42 7.52 12.68
C ILE A 226 -6.69 8.81 13.06
N ILE A 227 -5.41 8.89 12.75
CA ILE A 227 -4.53 9.99 13.14
C ILE A 227 -4.13 10.77 11.89
N ASP A 228 -4.43 12.06 11.86
CA ASP A 228 -4.01 12.97 10.79
C ASP A 228 -2.52 13.32 10.94
N VAL A 229 -1.80 13.30 9.81
CA VAL A 229 -0.37 13.63 9.76
C VAL A 229 -0.20 15.03 9.19
N ASN A 230 -0.22 16.03 10.08
CA ASN A 230 -0.17 17.44 9.71
C ASN A 230 1.28 17.97 9.48
N LEU A 231 2.20 17.07 9.07
CA LEU A 231 3.55 17.47 8.70
C LEU A 231 3.57 18.05 7.28
N PRO A 232 4.25 19.18 7.05
CA PRO A 232 4.33 19.78 5.71
C PRO A 232 5.03 18.85 4.72
N ARG A 233 4.70 19.01 3.44
CA ARG A 233 5.38 18.35 2.32
C ARG A 233 6.16 19.38 1.51
N PRO A 234 7.30 19.07 0.87
CA PRO A 234 7.91 17.73 0.79
C PRO A 234 8.56 17.32 2.12
N ARG A 235 8.47 16.04 2.47
CA ARG A 235 9.14 15.47 3.64
C ARG A 235 10.44 14.80 3.20
N ASN A 236 11.53 15.14 3.87
CA ASN A 236 12.87 14.61 3.65
C ASN A 236 13.44 14.07 4.98
N GLU A 237 14.70 13.66 5.00
CA GLU A 237 15.36 13.13 6.19
C GLU A 237 15.37 14.13 7.38
N GLU A 238 15.34 15.42 7.13
CA GLU A 238 15.31 16.44 8.18
C GLU A 238 14.02 16.39 8.99
N ALA A 239 12.91 15.89 8.40
CA ALA A 239 11.63 15.75 9.08
C ALA A 239 11.73 14.87 10.32
N TYR A 240 12.58 13.84 10.33
CA TYR A 240 12.79 12.96 11.50
C TYR A 240 13.36 13.70 12.73
N ALA A 241 14.04 14.82 12.52
CA ALA A 241 14.65 15.58 13.59
C ALA A 241 13.71 16.62 14.21
N THR A 242 12.53 16.87 13.62
CA THR A 242 11.59 17.88 14.10
C THR A 242 10.84 17.43 15.36
N ASP A 243 10.40 18.39 16.15
CA ASP A 243 9.62 18.09 17.37
C ASP A 243 8.23 17.61 16.99
N GLU A 244 7.62 18.14 15.93
CA GLU A 244 6.33 17.69 15.41
C GLU A 244 6.34 16.22 14.98
N PHE A 245 7.45 15.75 14.40
CA PHE A 245 7.59 14.32 14.06
C PHE A 245 7.65 13.46 15.32
N ARG A 246 8.41 13.87 16.34
CA ARG A 246 8.53 13.14 17.60
C ARG A 246 7.21 13.08 18.38
N GLU A 247 6.46 14.19 18.37
CA GLU A 247 5.13 14.24 18.99
C GLU A 247 4.16 13.27 18.29
N LEU A 248 4.12 13.29 16.95
CA LEU A 248 3.31 12.33 16.19
C LEU A 248 3.76 10.88 16.43
N GLU A 249 5.05 10.63 16.50
CA GLU A 249 5.58 9.29 16.80
C GLU A 249 5.12 8.79 18.18
N ALA A 250 5.12 9.65 19.18
CA ALA A 250 4.61 9.32 20.51
C ALA A 250 3.12 8.99 20.46
N VAL A 251 2.31 9.84 19.82
CA VAL A 251 0.85 9.62 19.68
C VAL A 251 0.55 8.29 18.98
N VAL A 252 1.21 8.02 17.86
CA VAL A 252 0.99 6.78 17.11
C VAL A 252 1.45 5.55 17.90
N ARG A 253 2.58 5.64 18.60
CA ARG A 253 3.08 4.53 19.46
C ARG A 253 2.13 4.25 20.62
N ASP A 254 1.57 5.27 21.26
CA ASP A 254 0.62 5.10 22.36
C ASP A 254 -0.69 4.48 21.87
N ALA A 255 -1.20 4.93 20.72
CA ALA A 255 -2.36 4.31 20.09
C ALA A 255 -2.13 2.81 19.79
N LEU A 256 -0.94 2.44 19.29
CA LEU A 256 -0.58 1.04 19.03
C LEU A 256 -0.46 0.21 20.32
N ARG A 257 0.19 0.75 21.37
CA ARG A 257 0.32 0.07 22.67
C ARG A 257 -1.03 -0.25 23.27
N ALA A 258 -1.96 0.71 23.24
CA ALA A 258 -3.32 0.50 23.73
C ALA A 258 -4.06 -0.65 23.02
N GLN A 259 -3.73 -0.94 21.74
CA GLN A 259 -4.31 -2.08 21.02
C GLN A 259 -3.58 -3.40 21.32
N THR A 260 -2.28 -3.35 21.58
CA THR A 260 -1.50 -4.56 21.94
C THR A 260 -1.88 -5.07 23.33
N GLU A 261 -2.06 -4.19 24.29
CA GLU A 261 -2.49 -4.55 25.66
C GLU A 261 -3.87 -5.20 25.67
N LYS A 262 -4.83 -4.67 24.90
CA LYS A 262 -6.18 -5.23 24.76
C LYS A 262 -6.20 -6.61 24.08
N ALA A 263 -5.23 -6.91 23.24
CA ALA A 263 -5.13 -8.20 22.55
C ALA A 263 -4.59 -9.34 23.42
N HIS A 264 -4.02 -9.02 24.59
CA HIS A 264 -3.43 -10.00 25.52
C HIS A 264 -4.32 -10.27 26.75
N VAL A 265 -5.48 -9.62 26.85
CA VAL A 265 -6.51 -9.83 27.86
C VAL A 265 -7.67 -10.64 27.28
#